data_9939f7c1e8278b0c88d506664d9da8ce
#
_entry.id   9939f7c1e8278b0c88d506664d9da8ce
#
_cell.length_a   1.000
_cell.length_b   1.000
_cell.length_c   1.000
_cell.angle_alpha   90.00
_cell.angle_beta   90.00
_cell.angle_gamma   90.00
#
_symmetry.space_group_name_H-M   'P 1'
#
loop_
_entity.id
_entity.type
_entity.pdbx_description
1 polymer ?
#
loop_
_entity_poly.entity_id
_entity_poly.type
_entity_poly.pdbx_seq_one_letter_code
_entity_poly.pdbx_strand_id
1 'polypeptide(L)'
;NCEIGPHTRLTNVTVGNNTVIHFTYGHDCEVKDGVDIGPYVHLRPNTVIGNKVHIGNFVEVKNSNVGEGTKFPHLSYIGDSDVGSGVNIGCGTITVNYDGKIKHRTTIGNGAFVGCNSNLVAPVTIGNYSYVGAGSTITKNVPDKALAVGRSKQIVKENWVTDDTFKKK
;
A
#
# COMPACT_ATOMS: atom_id res chain seq x y z
N ASN A 1 5.01 12.17 -23.95
CA ASN A 1 5.72 10.87 -23.99
C ASN A 1 5.16 9.91 -22.94
N CYS A 2 3.88 9.52 -23.08
CA CYS A 2 3.27 8.53 -22.18
C CYS A 2 2.99 7.23 -22.95
N GLU A 3 2.99 6.12 -22.25
CA GLU A 3 2.54 4.82 -22.75
C GLU A 3 1.28 4.41 -21.98
N ILE A 4 0.13 4.39 -22.67
CA ILE A 4 -1.17 4.03 -22.06
C ILE A 4 -1.73 2.81 -22.80
N GLY A 5 -1.87 1.70 -22.11
CA GLY A 5 -2.38 0.43 -22.66
C GLY A 5 -1.41 -0.72 -22.42
N PRO A 6 -1.70 -1.96 -22.82
CA PRO A 6 -3.01 -2.44 -23.26
C PRO A 6 -4.00 -2.60 -22.08
N HIS A 7 -5.28 -2.87 -22.42
CA HIS A 7 -6.36 -3.16 -21.44
C HIS A 7 -6.49 -2.12 -20.32
N THR A 8 -6.28 -0.85 -20.65
CA THR A 8 -6.39 0.27 -19.71
C THR A 8 -7.67 1.07 -20.01
N ARG A 9 -8.46 1.35 -18.98
CA ARG A 9 -9.61 2.22 -19.05
C ARG A 9 -9.48 3.37 -18.06
N LEU A 10 -9.38 4.58 -18.58
CA LEU A 10 -9.29 5.82 -17.80
C LEU A 10 -10.50 6.70 -18.12
N THR A 11 -11.17 7.20 -17.09
CA THR A 11 -12.31 8.11 -17.21
C THR A 11 -12.07 9.32 -16.31
N ASN A 12 -12.05 10.52 -16.88
CA ASN A 12 -11.78 11.75 -16.13
C ASN A 12 -10.47 11.66 -15.30
N VAL A 13 -9.39 11.26 -15.98
CA VAL A 13 -8.05 11.11 -15.39
C VAL A 13 -7.08 12.06 -16.05
N THR A 14 -6.37 12.85 -15.26
CA THR A 14 -5.24 13.66 -15.73
C THR A 14 -3.96 12.85 -15.59
N VAL A 15 -3.17 12.75 -16.65
CA VAL A 15 -1.91 12.01 -16.69
C VAL A 15 -0.78 12.95 -17.06
N GLY A 16 0.26 12.99 -16.25
CA GLY A 16 1.47 13.78 -16.48
C GLY A 16 2.40 13.18 -17.54
N ASN A 17 3.58 13.74 -17.67
CA ASN A 17 4.55 13.36 -18.71
C ASN A 17 5.33 12.08 -18.36
N ASN A 18 5.81 11.37 -19.37
CA ASN A 18 6.71 10.20 -19.21
C ASN A 18 6.15 9.12 -18.27
N THR A 19 4.84 8.96 -18.28
CA THR A 19 4.09 8.03 -17.41
C THR A 19 3.69 6.80 -18.20
N VAL A 20 3.78 5.64 -17.57
CA VAL A 20 3.44 4.33 -18.14
C VAL A 20 2.27 3.74 -17.36
N ILE A 21 1.19 3.35 -18.06
CA ILE A 21 -0.01 2.78 -17.43
C ILE A 21 -0.50 1.57 -18.23
N HIS A 22 -0.46 0.39 -17.65
CA HIS A 22 -0.89 -0.85 -18.29
C HIS A 22 -1.95 -1.59 -17.46
N PHE A 23 -2.93 -2.26 -18.11
CA PHE A 23 -3.92 -3.13 -17.45
C PHE A 23 -4.55 -2.46 -16.22
N THR A 24 -4.93 -1.21 -16.34
CA THR A 24 -5.37 -0.38 -15.21
C THR A 24 -6.79 0.13 -15.45
N TYR A 25 -7.61 0.10 -14.40
CA TYR A 25 -8.87 0.83 -14.35
C TYR A 25 -8.72 2.06 -13.45
N GLY A 26 -8.97 3.25 -13.98
CA GLY A 26 -8.86 4.50 -13.24
C GLY A 26 -9.98 5.48 -13.56
N HIS A 27 -10.51 6.17 -12.56
CA HIS A 27 -11.47 7.24 -12.76
C HIS A 27 -11.38 8.33 -11.70
N ASP A 28 -11.67 9.58 -12.13
CA ASP A 28 -11.70 10.78 -11.27
C ASP A 28 -10.45 10.92 -10.39
N CYS A 29 -9.28 10.79 -11.01
CA CYS A 29 -7.99 10.82 -10.31
C CYS A 29 -6.92 11.58 -11.11
N GLU A 30 -5.81 11.87 -10.46
CA GLU A 30 -4.67 12.55 -11.05
C GLU A 30 -3.40 11.71 -10.90
N VAL A 31 -2.67 11.54 -12.00
CA VAL A 31 -1.36 10.87 -12.04
C VAL A 31 -0.35 11.88 -12.56
N LYS A 32 0.71 12.11 -11.80
CA LYS A 32 1.76 13.08 -12.13
C LYS A 32 2.80 12.49 -13.11
N ASP A 33 3.99 13.10 -13.15
CA ASP A 33 5.04 12.78 -14.11
C ASP A 33 5.87 11.55 -13.72
N GLY A 34 6.29 10.77 -14.71
CA GLY A 34 7.24 9.67 -14.54
C GLY A 34 6.71 8.50 -13.70
N VAL A 35 5.41 8.34 -13.63
CA VAL A 35 4.74 7.29 -12.86
C VAL A 35 4.70 6.00 -13.66
N ASP A 36 4.83 4.86 -12.98
CA ASP A 36 4.71 3.53 -13.56
C ASP A 36 3.59 2.76 -12.83
N ILE A 37 2.54 2.38 -13.59
CA ILE A 37 1.32 1.76 -13.03
C ILE A 37 0.96 0.49 -13.79
N GLY A 38 0.80 -0.60 -13.04
CA GLY A 38 0.25 -1.84 -13.55
C GLY A 38 1.16 -3.05 -13.38
N PRO A 39 0.71 -4.21 -13.84
CA PRO A 39 -0.64 -4.49 -14.30
C PRO A 39 -1.66 -4.68 -13.17
N TYR A 40 -2.98 -4.67 -13.51
CA TYR A 40 -4.10 -4.95 -12.61
C TYR A 40 -4.21 -4.00 -11.42
N VAL A 41 -4.18 -2.70 -11.72
CA VAL A 41 -4.33 -1.63 -10.74
C VAL A 41 -5.72 -1.00 -10.83
N HIS A 42 -6.29 -0.60 -9.69
CA HIS A 42 -7.51 0.16 -9.62
C HIS A 42 -7.27 1.50 -8.93
N LEU A 43 -7.33 2.59 -9.69
CA LEU A 43 -7.30 3.96 -9.17
C LEU A 43 -8.73 4.47 -9.04
N ARG A 44 -9.14 4.79 -7.83
CA ARG A 44 -10.49 5.25 -7.51
C ARG A 44 -10.54 6.77 -7.29
N PRO A 45 -11.74 7.35 -7.21
CA PRO A 45 -11.92 8.79 -7.11
C PRO A 45 -11.13 9.46 -5.99
N ASN A 46 -10.81 10.73 -6.22
CA ASN A 46 -10.07 11.59 -5.29
C ASN A 46 -8.68 11.04 -4.94
N THR A 47 -8.03 10.39 -5.90
CA THR A 47 -6.67 9.87 -5.76
C THR A 47 -5.71 10.76 -6.53
N VAL A 48 -4.61 11.15 -5.87
CA VAL A 48 -3.50 11.89 -6.49
C VAL A 48 -2.22 11.06 -6.34
N ILE A 49 -1.65 10.67 -7.47
CA ILE A 49 -0.39 9.93 -7.53
C ILE A 49 0.75 10.89 -7.88
N GLY A 50 1.69 11.08 -6.97
CA GLY A 50 2.84 11.97 -7.11
C GLY A 50 3.84 11.52 -8.17
N ASN A 51 4.83 12.37 -8.42
CA ASN A 51 5.87 12.07 -9.42
C ASN A 51 6.66 10.81 -9.09
N LYS A 52 7.06 10.06 -10.11
CA LYS A 52 7.96 8.89 -10.00
C LYS A 52 7.46 7.81 -9.03
N VAL A 53 6.17 7.76 -8.77
CA VAL A 53 5.55 6.69 -7.98
C VAL A 53 5.52 5.40 -8.82
N HIS A 54 5.77 4.28 -8.17
CA HIS A 54 5.62 2.96 -8.77
C HIS A 54 4.48 2.19 -8.10
N ILE A 55 3.49 1.79 -8.90
CA ILE A 55 2.35 0.98 -8.46
C ILE A 55 2.34 -0.32 -9.28
N GLY A 56 2.72 -1.41 -8.63
CA GLY A 56 2.75 -2.73 -9.25
C GLY A 56 1.38 -3.43 -9.23
N ASN A 57 1.40 -4.72 -9.40
CA ASN A 57 0.21 -5.52 -9.64
C ASN A 57 -0.70 -5.70 -8.42
N PHE A 58 -2.00 -5.74 -8.68
CA PHE A 58 -3.07 -5.97 -7.70
C PHE A 58 -3.14 -4.93 -6.58
N VAL A 59 -2.94 -3.67 -6.94
CA VAL A 59 -3.02 -2.54 -6.00
C VAL A 59 -4.30 -1.76 -6.25
N GLU A 60 -4.99 -1.42 -5.18
CA GLU A 60 -6.12 -0.48 -5.22
C GLU A 60 -5.80 0.76 -4.40
N VAL A 61 -5.98 1.94 -5.00
CA VAL A 61 -5.80 3.25 -4.33
C VAL A 61 -7.08 4.04 -4.43
N LYS A 62 -7.54 4.57 -3.29
CA LYS A 62 -8.80 5.32 -3.21
C LYS A 62 -8.70 6.51 -2.27
N ASN A 63 -9.19 7.68 -2.71
CA ASN A 63 -9.29 8.89 -1.88
C ASN A 63 -8.00 9.17 -1.09
N SER A 64 -6.85 9.11 -1.79
CA SER A 64 -5.53 9.14 -1.17
C SER A 64 -4.57 10.02 -1.95
N ASN A 65 -3.67 10.67 -1.21
CA ASN A 65 -2.56 11.43 -1.76
C ASN A 65 -1.28 10.63 -1.59
N VAL A 66 -0.52 10.45 -2.66
CA VAL A 66 0.72 9.66 -2.65
C VAL A 66 1.88 10.54 -3.05
N GLY A 67 2.86 10.68 -2.18
CA GLY A 67 4.05 11.49 -2.37
C GLY A 67 5.04 10.91 -3.39
N GLU A 68 5.93 11.77 -3.87
CA GLU A 68 6.91 11.45 -4.91
C GLU A 68 7.76 10.22 -4.55
N GLY A 69 8.03 9.37 -5.54
CA GLY A 69 8.96 8.23 -5.43
C GLY A 69 8.51 7.10 -4.52
N THR A 70 7.26 7.15 -4.05
CA THR A 70 6.68 6.09 -3.22
C THR A 70 6.39 4.84 -4.04
N LYS A 71 6.49 3.65 -3.42
CA LYS A 71 6.36 2.36 -4.09
C LYS A 71 5.33 1.47 -3.41
N PHE A 72 4.40 0.94 -4.22
CA PHE A 72 3.43 -0.10 -3.87
C PHE A 72 3.60 -1.27 -4.85
N PRO A 73 4.66 -2.08 -4.73
CA PRO A 73 4.97 -3.04 -5.80
C PRO A 73 3.96 -4.17 -5.97
N HIS A 74 3.19 -4.52 -4.93
CA HIS A 74 2.33 -5.69 -4.96
C HIS A 74 1.14 -5.60 -4.01
N LEU A 75 -0.01 -6.16 -4.46
CA LEU A 75 -1.17 -6.55 -3.67
C LEU A 75 -1.38 -5.72 -2.39
N SER A 76 -1.95 -4.53 -2.54
CA SER A 76 -2.18 -3.62 -1.41
C SER A 76 -3.47 -2.84 -1.58
N TYR A 77 -4.13 -2.50 -0.47
CA TYR A 77 -5.23 -1.57 -0.45
C TYR A 77 -4.83 -0.31 0.31
N ILE A 78 -4.84 0.83 -0.38
CA ILE A 78 -4.52 2.15 0.17
C ILE A 78 -5.75 3.04 0.01
N GLY A 79 -6.53 3.13 1.05
CA GLY A 79 -7.77 3.90 1.09
C GLY A 79 -7.75 4.99 2.14
N ASP A 80 -8.29 6.16 1.79
CA ASP A 80 -8.42 7.32 2.68
C ASP A 80 -7.09 7.66 3.40
N SER A 81 -6.00 7.82 2.62
CA SER A 81 -4.65 7.92 3.16
C SER A 81 -3.87 9.11 2.61
N ASP A 82 -3.00 9.68 3.44
CA ASP A 82 -1.96 10.63 3.04
C ASP A 82 -0.60 9.94 3.20
N VAL A 83 0.02 9.61 2.08
CA VAL A 83 1.30 8.89 2.02
C VAL A 83 2.39 9.84 1.58
N GLY A 84 3.42 9.95 2.37
CA GLY A 84 4.59 10.80 2.11
C GLY A 84 5.43 10.35 0.91
N SER A 85 6.53 11.04 0.71
CA SER A 85 7.48 10.74 -0.38
C SER A 85 8.46 9.65 0.01
N GLY A 86 8.88 8.83 -0.97
CA GLY A 86 9.89 7.78 -0.78
C GLY A 86 9.47 6.66 0.16
N VAL A 87 8.19 6.47 0.37
CA VAL A 87 7.65 5.39 1.20
C VAL A 87 7.73 4.06 0.46
N ASN A 88 8.00 2.98 1.19
CA ASN A 88 7.90 1.62 0.64
C ASN A 88 6.78 0.86 1.35
N ILE A 89 5.79 0.42 0.58
CA ILE A 89 4.67 -0.37 1.08
C ILE A 89 4.85 -1.83 0.67
N GLY A 90 4.99 -2.70 1.65
CA GLY A 90 5.13 -4.14 1.45
C GLY A 90 3.84 -4.82 0.97
N CYS A 91 4.00 -5.92 0.26
CA CYS A 91 2.91 -6.76 -0.23
C CYS A 91 1.90 -7.12 0.87
N GLY A 92 0.62 -7.06 0.57
CA GLY A 92 -0.45 -7.39 1.52
C GLY A 92 -0.73 -6.31 2.58
N THR A 93 -0.23 -5.10 2.39
CA THR A 93 -0.54 -3.98 3.30
C THR A 93 -1.95 -3.45 3.05
N ILE A 94 -2.67 -3.23 4.13
CA ILE A 94 -4.03 -2.71 4.10
C ILE A 94 -4.14 -1.50 5.05
N THR A 95 -4.63 -0.37 4.54
CA THR A 95 -5.14 0.70 5.38
C THR A 95 -6.57 0.36 5.78
N VAL A 96 -6.76 -0.02 7.05
CA VAL A 96 -8.07 -0.41 7.59
C VAL A 96 -8.82 0.86 7.94
N ASN A 97 -9.47 1.45 6.93
CA ASN A 97 -10.04 2.80 6.97
C ASN A 97 -11.49 2.89 7.45
N TYR A 98 -12.19 1.76 7.65
CA TYR A 98 -13.61 1.74 7.99
C TYR A 98 -13.85 1.02 9.32
N ASP A 99 -14.54 1.67 10.24
CA ASP A 99 -14.84 1.16 11.59
C ASP A 99 -16.23 0.50 11.70
N GLY A 100 -16.93 0.38 10.59
CA GLY A 100 -18.32 -0.11 10.54
C GLY A 100 -19.36 1.02 10.48
N LYS A 101 -18.96 2.28 10.68
CA LYS A 101 -19.84 3.46 10.62
C LYS A 101 -19.28 4.56 9.74
N ILE A 102 -18.05 4.98 9.97
CA ILE A 102 -17.37 6.07 9.26
C ILE A 102 -16.00 5.63 8.80
N LYS A 103 -15.43 6.41 7.87
CA LYS A 103 -14.07 6.22 7.38
C LYS A 103 -13.12 7.17 8.08
N HIS A 104 -11.95 6.66 8.39
CA HIS A 104 -10.85 7.38 9.02
C HIS A 104 -9.64 7.41 8.10
N ARG A 105 -8.80 8.42 8.27
CA ARG A 105 -7.58 8.56 7.46
C ARG A 105 -6.37 7.92 8.15
N THR A 106 -5.49 7.37 7.30
CA THR A 106 -4.14 6.93 7.68
C THR A 106 -3.14 7.95 7.17
N THR A 107 -2.18 8.35 7.98
CA THR A 107 -1.05 9.17 7.57
C THR A 107 0.23 8.35 7.62
N ILE A 108 1.01 8.37 6.53
CA ILE A 108 2.31 7.68 6.46
C ILE A 108 3.37 8.72 6.11
N GLY A 109 4.33 8.93 6.98
CA GLY A 109 5.39 9.93 6.83
C GLY A 109 6.41 9.58 5.74
N ASN A 110 7.23 10.57 5.38
CA ASN A 110 8.26 10.42 4.35
C ASN A 110 9.26 9.32 4.70
N GLY A 111 9.68 8.56 3.71
CA GLY A 111 10.71 7.53 3.85
C GLY A 111 10.34 6.37 4.78
N ALA A 112 9.07 6.25 5.18
CA ALA A 112 8.64 5.14 6.01
C ALA A 112 8.68 3.81 5.25
N PHE A 113 8.95 2.74 5.96
CA PHE A 113 8.92 1.37 5.43
C PHE A 113 7.82 0.58 6.13
N VAL A 114 6.85 0.10 5.37
CA VAL A 114 5.77 -0.76 5.88
C VAL A 114 6.03 -2.19 5.40
N GLY A 115 6.30 -3.09 6.34
CA GLY A 115 6.56 -4.50 6.05
C GLY A 115 5.34 -5.23 5.50
N CYS A 116 5.57 -6.32 4.79
CA CYS A 116 4.50 -7.13 4.16
C CYS A 116 3.44 -7.59 5.16
N ASN A 117 2.19 -7.77 4.68
CA ASN A 117 1.04 -8.23 5.47
C ASN A 117 0.79 -7.38 6.73
N SER A 118 0.95 -6.07 6.60
CA SER A 118 0.67 -5.13 7.69
C SER A 118 -0.73 -4.54 7.56
N ASN A 119 -1.45 -4.46 8.68
CA ASN A 119 -2.74 -3.77 8.78
C ASN A 119 -2.54 -2.46 9.55
N LEU A 120 -2.83 -1.33 8.92
CA LEU A 120 -2.78 -0.01 9.54
C LEU A 120 -4.21 0.40 9.91
N VAL A 121 -4.56 0.28 11.18
CA VAL A 121 -5.93 0.52 11.65
C VAL A 121 -6.13 2.02 11.90
N ALA A 122 -6.85 2.66 10.99
CA ALA A 122 -7.12 4.09 11.04
C ALA A 122 -8.12 4.47 12.16
N PRO A 123 -7.99 5.67 12.78
CA PRO A 123 -6.98 6.68 12.45
C PRO A 123 -5.61 6.35 13.04
N VAL A 124 -4.57 6.39 12.22
CA VAL A 124 -3.20 6.09 12.66
C VAL A 124 -2.19 6.91 11.86
N THR A 125 -1.12 7.33 12.53
CA THR A 125 0.03 7.99 11.91
C THR A 125 1.27 7.13 12.03
N ILE A 126 1.90 6.86 10.90
CA ILE A 126 3.22 6.22 10.79
C ILE A 126 4.24 7.32 10.54
N GLY A 127 5.16 7.54 11.46
CA GLY A 127 6.11 8.65 11.44
C GLY A 127 7.13 8.58 10.30
N ASN A 128 7.82 9.68 10.07
CA ASN A 128 8.85 9.75 9.04
C ASN A 128 10.00 8.78 9.34
N TYR A 129 10.50 8.12 8.28
CA TYR A 129 11.62 7.17 8.37
C TYR A 129 11.41 6.06 9.41
N SER A 130 10.16 5.78 9.77
CA SER A 130 9.82 4.70 10.68
C SER A 130 9.72 3.37 9.94
N TYR A 131 9.74 2.29 10.70
CA TYR A 131 9.70 0.94 10.19
C TYR A 131 8.57 0.16 10.85
N VAL A 132 7.67 -0.40 10.04
CA VAL A 132 6.65 -1.35 10.52
C VAL A 132 7.11 -2.76 10.17
N GLY A 133 7.30 -3.61 11.18
CA GLY A 133 7.68 -5.01 10.99
C GLY A 133 6.59 -5.80 10.26
N ALA A 134 6.99 -6.69 9.35
CA ALA A 134 6.05 -7.52 8.58
C ALA A 134 5.09 -8.32 9.48
N GLY A 135 3.84 -8.49 9.02
CA GLY A 135 2.78 -9.20 9.74
C GLY A 135 2.22 -8.43 10.95
N SER A 136 2.41 -7.13 10.99
CA SER A 136 1.97 -6.29 12.12
C SER A 136 0.58 -5.72 11.91
N THR A 137 -0.22 -5.67 12.99
CA THR A 137 -1.43 -4.87 13.07
C THR A 137 -1.16 -3.65 13.95
N ILE A 138 -1.11 -2.47 13.33
CA ILE A 138 -0.76 -1.22 13.98
C ILE A 138 -2.03 -0.45 14.32
N THR A 139 -2.26 -0.24 15.61
CA THR A 139 -3.46 0.42 16.18
C THR A 139 -3.14 1.71 16.93
N LYS A 140 -1.85 2.08 17.01
CA LYS A 140 -1.37 3.30 17.68
C LYS A 140 -0.35 3.99 16.78
N ASN A 141 -0.24 5.30 16.93
CA ASN A 141 0.74 6.08 16.19
C ASN A 141 2.17 5.58 16.42
N VAL A 142 2.95 5.56 15.37
CA VAL A 142 4.37 5.21 15.37
C VAL A 142 5.18 6.49 15.24
N PRO A 143 6.06 6.82 16.20
CA PRO A 143 6.91 8.00 16.13
C PRO A 143 7.89 7.95 14.94
N ASP A 144 8.43 9.10 14.57
CA ASP A 144 9.51 9.19 13.59
C ASP A 144 10.69 8.30 13.96
N LYS A 145 11.27 7.65 12.95
CA LYS A 145 12.45 6.77 13.09
C LYS A 145 12.29 5.59 14.05
N ALA A 146 11.06 5.26 14.46
CA ALA A 146 10.77 4.15 15.33
C ALA A 146 10.54 2.84 14.58
N LEU A 147 10.82 1.72 15.23
CA LEU A 147 10.37 0.38 14.81
C LEU A 147 9.10 0.01 15.55
N ALA A 148 8.03 -0.29 14.83
CA ALA A 148 6.80 -0.83 15.38
C ALA A 148 6.62 -2.30 14.98
N VAL A 149 6.32 -3.15 15.96
CA VAL A 149 6.01 -4.57 15.74
C VAL A 149 4.74 -4.92 16.50
N GLY A 150 3.66 -5.13 15.75
CA GLY A 150 2.33 -5.44 16.31
C GLY A 150 1.88 -6.87 15.98
N ARG A 151 2.66 -7.88 16.35
CA ARG A 151 2.39 -9.29 16.14
C ARG A 151 2.86 -10.14 17.30
N SER A 152 2.31 -11.36 17.44
CA SER A 152 2.72 -12.31 18.47
C SER A 152 4.19 -12.70 18.34
N LYS A 153 4.84 -12.97 19.48
CA LYS A 153 6.17 -13.55 19.48
C LYS A 153 6.13 -14.95 18.87
N GLN A 154 7.07 -15.25 18.00
CA GLN A 154 7.18 -16.57 17.41
C GLN A 154 7.48 -17.62 18.50
N ILE A 155 6.74 -18.74 18.44
CA ILE A 155 7.01 -19.92 19.27
C ILE A 155 7.41 -21.06 18.32
N VAL A 156 8.50 -21.73 18.63
CA VAL A 156 8.98 -22.92 17.93
C VAL A 156 8.81 -24.12 18.85
N LYS A 157 8.21 -25.19 18.34
CA LYS A 157 8.13 -26.48 19.02
C LYS A 157 8.94 -27.50 18.20
N GLU A 158 10.13 -27.80 18.69
CA GLU A 158 10.99 -28.80 18.05
C GLU A 158 10.35 -30.19 18.11
N ASN A 159 10.62 -31.00 17.09
CA ASN A 159 10.11 -32.38 16.95
C ASN A 159 8.57 -32.51 17.00
N TRP A 160 7.86 -31.41 16.66
CA TRP A 160 6.39 -31.43 16.60
C TRP A 160 5.85 -32.37 15.52
N VAL A 161 6.53 -32.46 14.37
CA VAL A 161 6.18 -33.36 13.28
C VAL A 161 6.81 -34.73 13.55
N THR A 162 6.00 -35.78 13.59
CA THR A 162 6.41 -37.17 13.69
C THR A 162 6.02 -37.93 12.43
N ASP A 163 6.53 -39.13 12.22
CA ASP A 163 6.19 -39.97 11.06
C ASP A 163 4.67 -40.20 10.91
N ASP A 164 3.92 -40.12 11.99
CA ASP A 164 2.46 -40.31 12.02
C ASP A 164 1.65 -39.01 11.89
N THR A 165 2.27 -37.84 11.97
CA THR A 165 1.56 -36.54 11.98
C THR A 165 0.67 -36.31 10.76
N PHE A 166 1.07 -36.83 9.60
CA PHE A 166 0.34 -36.66 8.33
C PHE A 166 -0.17 -37.98 7.73
N LYS A 167 -0.07 -39.09 8.43
CA LYS A 167 -0.65 -40.35 7.97
C LYS A 167 -2.18 -40.23 8.00
N LYS A 168 -2.81 -40.37 6.82
CA LYS A 168 -4.29 -40.52 6.76
C LYS A 168 -4.67 -41.81 7.46
N LYS A 169 -5.63 -41.76 8.36
CA LYS A 169 -6.30 -42.92 8.90
C LYS A 169 -7.15 -43.60 7.84
#